data_8651e1d81cedbfd46a23f5619dc45458
#
_entry.id   8651e1d81cedbfd46a23f5619dc45458
#
_cell.length_a   1.000
_cell.length_b   1.000
_cell.length_c   1.000
_cell.angle_alpha   90.00
_cell.angle_beta   90.00
_cell.angle_gamma   90.00
#
_symmetry.space_group_name_H-M   'P 1'
#
loop_
_entity.id
_entity.type
_entity.pdbx_description
1 polymer ?
#
loop_
_entity_poly.entity_id
_entity_poly.type
_entity_poly.pdbx_seq_one_letter_code
_entity_poly.pdbx_strand_id
1 'polypeptide(L)'
;MKKISRRSFVKAAGVAAVLGALTACGGSSSSTAASSTASSAAGSAAASVAFGTDTQAIVDRGVLKVGVKNAVQGFSFQDTLTGEYKGLEDSLAEMVAEYLGVDIEFTTVTAATRGELLDSGDIDAVLATFTITDERKKTWDFSTPYYTDYVSVLVEDSTGIKELADLKDKVVGVSSGSTSARALTKAMIDAGVIDGAGFDADSFNADTWK
;
A
#
# COMPACT_ATOMS: atom_id res chain seq x y z
N MET A 1 12.83 -13.41 20.51
CA MET A 1 12.02 -12.65 21.49
C MET A 1 10.60 -12.57 20.95
N LYS A 2 9.60 -13.08 21.70
CA LYS A 2 8.19 -12.99 21.27
C LYS A 2 7.75 -11.54 21.25
N LYS A 3 7.38 -10.98 20.09
CA LYS A 3 6.74 -9.67 20.00
C LYS A 3 5.39 -9.74 20.72
N ILE A 4 5.21 -8.92 21.76
CA ILE A 4 3.93 -8.80 22.46
C ILE A 4 3.06 -7.87 21.60
N SER A 5 2.02 -8.44 20.99
CA SER A 5 1.04 -7.68 20.22
C SER A 5 0.35 -6.66 21.14
N ARG A 6 0.20 -5.40 20.69
CA ARG A 6 -0.47 -4.32 21.43
C ARG A 6 -1.91 -4.68 21.82
N ARG A 7 -2.56 -5.60 21.11
CA ARG A 7 -3.89 -6.15 21.45
C ARG A 7 -3.91 -6.93 22.78
N SER A 8 -2.81 -7.54 23.19
CA SER A 8 -2.73 -8.26 24.46
C SER A 8 -2.73 -7.31 25.67
N PHE A 9 -2.37 -6.06 25.49
CA PHE A 9 -2.33 -5.07 26.58
C PHE A 9 -3.72 -4.49 26.93
N VAL A 10 -4.60 -4.37 25.95
CA VAL A 10 -5.96 -3.79 26.16
C VAL A 10 -6.91 -4.80 26.77
N LYS A 11 -6.71 -6.11 26.60
CA LYS A 11 -7.57 -7.15 27.20
C LYS A 11 -7.32 -7.42 28.69
N ALA A 12 -6.21 -6.95 29.24
CA ALA A 12 -5.87 -7.17 30.65
C ALA A 12 -6.40 -6.10 31.61
N ALA A 13 -6.96 -4.99 31.12
CA ALA A 13 -7.42 -3.86 31.94
C ALA A 13 -8.94 -3.79 32.17
N GLY A 14 -9.70 -4.78 31.72
CA GLY A 14 -11.16 -4.73 31.66
C GLY A 14 -11.93 -5.71 32.55
N VAL A 15 -11.46 -6.01 33.77
CA VAL A 15 -12.32 -6.71 34.76
C VAL A 15 -12.00 -6.18 36.14
N ALA A 16 -12.69 -5.13 36.57
CA ALA A 16 -12.89 -4.85 38.00
C ALA A 16 -14.16 -3.98 38.18
N ALA A 17 -15.16 -4.62 38.73
CA ALA A 17 -16.14 -4.09 39.64
C ALA A 17 -17.28 -3.20 39.13
N VAL A 18 -18.46 -3.77 39.08
CA VAL A 18 -19.69 -3.11 39.51
C VAL A 18 -20.53 -4.11 40.31
N LEU A 19 -20.55 -3.94 41.61
CA LEU A 19 -21.60 -4.41 42.52
C LEU A 19 -21.83 -3.34 43.56
N GLY A 20 -23.08 -2.85 43.65
CA GLY A 20 -23.48 -1.90 44.73
C GLY A 20 -24.69 -1.11 44.37
N ALA A 21 -25.83 -1.73 44.41
CA ALA A 21 -26.95 -1.57 45.36
C ALA A 21 -27.76 -0.25 45.26
N LEU A 22 -29.00 -0.44 44.85
CA LEU A 22 -30.17 0.41 45.03
C LEU A 22 -30.48 0.65 46.49
N THR A 23 -30.78 1.91 46.90
CA THR A 23 -31.86 2.19 47.84
C THR A 23 -32.43 3.59 47.64
N ALA A 24 -33.69 3.64 47.87
CA ALA A 24 -34.66 4.66 47.50
C ALA A 24 -34.86 5.77 48.57
N CYS A 25 -35.64 6.75 48.15
CA CYS A 25 -36.58 7.61 48.87
C CYS A 25 -36.10 8.91 49.56
N GLY A 26 -36.62 10.00 49.02
CA GLY A 26 -37.51 10.88 49.76
C GLY A 26 -36.90 12.15 50.40
N GLY A 27 -37.42 13.32 50.04
CA GLY A 27 -37.48 14.46 50.92
C GLY A 27 -36.97 15.78 50.38
N SER A 28 -37.87 16.70 50.29
CA SER A 28 -37.81 18.10 49.83
C SER A 28 -36.88 19.03 50.61
N SER A 29 -36.53 20.11 49.94
CA SER A 29 -36.40 21.52 50.32
C SER A 29 -35.01 22.12 50.51
N SER A 30 -34.87 23.20 49.71
CA SER A 30 -34.21 24.51 49.95
C SER A 30 -32.70 24.65 49.93
N SER A 31 -32.31 25.36 48.83
CA SER A 31 -31.34 26.48 48.77
C SER A 31 -29.98 26.36 49.45
N THR A 32 -28.91 26.37 48.72
CA THR A 32 -27.88 27.41 48.66
C THR A 32 -26.83 27.15 47.58
N ALA A 33 -26.43 28.21 46.92
CA ALA A 33 -25.44 28.20 45.86
C ALA A 33 -24.03 27.83 46.37
N ALA A 34 -23.39 26.88 45.73
CA ALA A 34 -21.94 26.73 45.77
C ALA A 34 -21.45 26.36 44.38
N SER A 35 -20.72 27.29 43.81
CA SER A 35 -19.97 27.15 42.58
C SER A 35 -18.97 26.02 42.72
N SER A 36 -19.17 24.93 41.99
CA SER A 36 -18.15 23.92 41.80
C SER A 36 -17.88 23.79 40.29
N THR A 37 -16.68 24.22 39.93
CA THR A 37 -16.06 24.04 38.64
C THR A 37 -16.16 22.59 38.23
N ALA A 38 -17.08 22.29 37.30
CA ALA A 38 -17.12 21.02 36.59
C ALA A 38 -15.95 21.02 35.60
N SER A 39 -14.89 20.28 35.91
CA SER A 39 -13.88 19.89 34.97
C SER A 39 -14.57 19.07 33.88
N SER A 40 -14.81 19.70 32.76
CA SER A 40 -15.23 19.01 31.55
C SER A 40 -14.09 18.09 31.08
N ALA A 41 -14.15 16.83 31.46
CA ALA A 41 -13.42 15.79 30.75
C ALA A 41 -14.00 15.76 29.32
N ALA A 42 -13.36 16.49 28.42
CA ALA A 42 -13.58 16.33 27.00
C ALA A 42 -13.08 14.92 26.64
N GLY A 43 -13.97 13.96 26.75
CA GLY A 43 -13.79 12.67 26.08
C GLY A 43 -13.67 12.97 24.62
N SER A 44 -12.46 12.81 24.08
CA SER A 44 -12.23 12.78 22.64
C SER A 44 -13.07 11.62 22.11
N ALA A 45 -14.26 11.91 21.62
CA ALA A 45 -15.00 10.97 20.79
C ALA A 45 -14.16 10.80 19.52
N ALA A 46 -13.39 9.72 19.46
CA ALA A 46 -12.81 9.28 18.22
C ALA A 46 -13.96 9.15 17.24
N ALA A 47 -14.00 10.04 16.25
CA ALA A 47 -14.96 9.95 15.18
C ALA A 47 -14.75 8.57 14.54
N SER A 48 -15.74 7.70 14.63
CA SER A 48 -15.72 6.41 13.96
C SER A 48 -15.68 6.70 12.47
N VAL A 49 -14.53 6.46 11.84
CA VAL A 49 -14.40 6.54 10.39
C VAL A 49 -15.28 5.41 9.83
N ALA A 50 -16.30 5.78 9.06
CA ALA A 50 -17.09 4.80 8.32
C ALA A 50 -16.27 4.36 7.10
N PHE A 51 -15.81 3.12 7.11
CA PHE A 51 -15.12 2.51 5.98
C PHE A 51 -16.11 2.00 4.93
N GLY A 52 -15.67 1.96 3.66
CA GLY A 52 -16.39 1.23 2.60
C GLY A 52 -16.43 -0.27 2.90
N THR A 53 -17.29 -1.00 2.17
CA THR A 53 -17.57 -2.43 2.40
C THR A 53 -16.31 -3.28 2.45
N ASP A 54 -15.40 -3.08 1.50
CA ASP A 54 -14.19 -3.90 1.37
C ASP A 54 -13.19 -3.60 2.49
N THR A 55 -13.02 -2.33 2.82
CA THR A 55 -12.16 -1.92 3.94
C THR A 55 -12.73 -2.41 5.27
N GLN A 56 -14.05 -2.40 5.44
CA GLN A 56 -14.69 -2.93 6.64
C GLN A 56 -14.46 -4.45 6.77
N ALA A 57 -14.49 -5.19 5.67
CA ALA A 57 -14.20 -6.63 5.67
C ALA A 57 -12.74 -6.93 6.10
N ILE A 58 -11.78 -6.06 5.72
CA ILE A 58 -10.39 -6.15 6.19
C ILE A 58 -10.32 -5.91 7.71
N VAL A 59 -11.00 -4.89 8.20
CA VAL A 59 -11.06 -4.57 9.64
C VAL A 59 -11.70 -5.70 10.43
N ASP A 60 -12.79 -6.25 9.96
CA ASP A 60 -13.50 -7.36 10.62
C ASP A 60 -12.64 -8.64 10.64
N ARG A 61 -11.89 -8.90 9.59
CA ARG A 61 -10.93 -10.02 9.52
C ARG A 61 -9.72 -9.78 10.44
N GLY A 62 -9.36 -8.53 10.68
CA GLY A 62 -8.26 -8.13 11.55
C GLY A 62 -6.87 -8.26 10.93
N VAL A 63 -6.76 -8.43 9.62
CA VAL A 63 -5.50 -8.56 8.87
C VAL A 63 -5.62 -7.85 7.53
N LEU A 64 -4.61 -7.03 7.20
CA LEU A 64 -4.41 -6.46 5.86
C LEU A 64 -3.38 -7.30 5.11
N LYS A 65 -3.76 -7.87 3.98
CA LYS A 65 -2.86 -8.63 3.10
C LYS A 65 -2.32 -7.73 2.00
N VAL A 66 -1.01 -7.57 1.92
CA VAL A 66 -0.37 -6.64 0.99
C VAL A 66 0.62 -7.35 0.08
N GLY A 67 0.44 -7.18 -1.23
CA GLY A 67 1.42 -7.61 -2.22
C GLY A 67 2.57 -6.61 -2.32
N VAL A 68 3.80 -7.07 -2.05
CA VAL A 68 5.02 -6.27 -2.07
C VAL A 68 6.11 -6.95 -2.91
N LYS A 69 7.09 -6.18 -3.37
CA LYS A 69 8.30 -6.75 -3.98
C LYS A 69 9.20 -7.33 -2.89
N ASN A 70 10.18 -8.16 -3.28
CA ASN A 70 11.15 -8.72 -2.34
C ASN A 70 12.61 -8.41 -2.69
N ALA A 71 12.86 -7.75 -3.81
CA ALA A 71 14.21 -7.53 -4.32
C ALA A 71 14.45 -6.10 -4.86
N VAL A 72 13.64 -5.11 -4.47
CA VAL A 72 13.79 -3.71 -4.88
C VAL A 72 14.28 -2.90 -3.70
N GLN A 73 15.59 -2.67 -3.65
CA GLN A 73 16.23 -1.91 -2.58
C GLN A 73 15.64 -0.50 -2.46
N GLY A 74 15.36 -0.08 -1.23
CA GLY A 74 14.75 1.20 -0.92
C GLY A 74 13.22 1.21 -1.01
N PHE A 75 12.59 0.34 -1.81
CA PHE A 75 11.13 0.22 -1.92
C PHE A 75 10.58 -0.94 -1.10
N SER A 76 10.92 -2.17 -1.47
CA SER A 76 10.61 -3.37 -0.70
C SER A 76 11.68 -4.44 -0.96
N PHE A 77 12.39 -4.80 0.07
CA PHE A 77 13.44 -5.79 0.06
C PHE A 77 13.27 -6.76 1.23
N GLN A 78 13.26 -8.05 0.92
CA GLN A 78 13.17 -9.09 1.92
C GLN A 78 14.55 -9.58 2.34
N ASP A 79 14.87 -9.47 3.62
CA ASP A 79 16.06 -10.05 4.21
C ASP A 79 15.93 -11.59 4.17
N THR A 80 16.81 -12.25 3.46
CA THR A 80 16.78 -13.70 3.26
C THR A 80 17.08 -14.52 4.52
N LEU A 81 17.69 -13.90 5.54
CA LEU A 81 18.03 -14.55 6.79
C LEU A 81 16.89 -14.44 7.82
N THR A 82 16.26 -13.27 7.88
CA THR A 82 15.20 -13.00 8.88
C THR A 82 13.80 -13.13 8.29
N GLY A 83 13.66 -13.06 6.96
CA GLY A 83 12.37 -13.00 6.27
C GLY A 83 11.66 -11.65 6.40
N GLU A 84 12.28 -10.66 7.06
CA GLU A 84 11.69 -9.34 7.25
C GLU A 84 11.72 -8.52 5.94
N TYR A 85 10.62 -7.82 5.66
CA TYR A 85 10.53 -6.84 4.58
C TYR A 85 10.92 -5.46 5.08
N LYS A 86 11.68 -4.70 4.27
CA LYS A 86 12.16 -3.36 4.62
C LYS A 86 12.19 -2.45 3.39
N GLY A 87 11.54 -1.30 3.48
CA GLY A 87 11.57 -0.27 2.45
C GLY A 87 10.43 0.73 2.60
N LEU A 88 10.36 1.65 1.65
CA LEU A 88 9.33 2.70 1.62
C LEU A 88 7.92 2.09 1.53
N GLU A 89 7.73 1.11 0.65
CA GLU A 89 6.43 0.49 0.39
C GLU A 89 5.98 -0.37 1.57
N ASP A 90 6.92 -1.08 2.21
CA ASP A 90 6.64 -1.87 3.40
C ASP A 90 6.22 -0.98 4.57
N SER A 91 6.96 0.11 4.80
CA SER A 91 6.62 1.08 5.85
C SER A 91 5.28 1.77 5.59
N LEU A 92 4.97 2.10 4.33
CA LEU A 92 3.67 2.68 3.97
C LEU A 92 2.54 1.68 4.22
N ALA A 93 2.72 0.42 3.88
CA ALA A 93 1.75 -0.64 4.14
C ALA A 93 1.51 -0.85 5.66
N GLU A 94 2.59 -0.82 6.45
CA GLU A 94 2.50 -0.89 7.92
C GLU A 94 1.71 0.30 8.50
N MET A 95 1.90 1.52 7.97
CA MET A 95 1.13 2.70 8.37
C MET A 95 -0.37 2.54 8.05
N VAL A 96 -0.71 1.97 6.89
CA VAL A 96 -2.10 1.68 6.52
C VAL A 96 -2.71 0.66 7.48
N ALA A 97 -2.02 -0.43 7.78
CA ALA A 97 -2.48 -1.45 8.73
C ALA A 97 -2.66 -0.85 10.14
N GLU A 98 -1.74 0.01 10.58
CA GLU A 98 -1.86 0.74 11.87
C GLU A 98 -3.09 1.66 11.87
N TYR A 99 -3.34 2.40 10.79
CA TYR A 99 -4.51 3.26 10.65
C TYR A 99 -5.83 2.48 10.73
N LEU A 100 -5.88 1.29 10.10
CA LEU A 100 -7.03 0.40 10.14
C LEU A 100 -7.16 -0.36 11.47
N GLY A 101 -6.12 -0.37 12.29
CA GLY A 101 -6.07 -1.10 13.56
C GLY A 101 -6.02 -2.62 13.40
N VAL A 102 -5.41 -3.11 12.31
CA VAL A 102 -5.29 -4.53 11.94
C VAL A 102 -3.83 -4.99 11.93
N ASP A 103 -3.61 -6.30 11.93
CA ASP A 103 -2.30 -6.88 11.65
C ASP A 103 -2.00 -6.80 10.14
N ILE A 104 -0.73 -6.98 9.74
CA ILE A 104 -0.31 -6.98 8.34
C ILE A 104 0.29 -8.33 7.95
N GLU A 105 0.00 -8.77 6.72
CA GLU A 105 0.60 -9.93 6.08
C GLU A 105 1.16 -9.52 4.71
N PHE A 106 2.45 -9.75 4.49
CA PHE A 106 3.11 -9.48 3.21
C PHE A 106 3.14 -10.72 2.33
N THR A 107 2.75 -10.54 1.07
CA THR A 107 2.87 -11.54 0.01
C THR A 107 3.84 -11.04 -1.05
N THR A 108 4.87 -11.83 -1.37
CA THR A 108 5.79 -11.48 -2.46
C THR A 108 5.08 -11.53 -3.80
N VAL A 109 5.17 -10.43 -4.56
CA VAL A 109 4.61 -10.34 -5.91
C VAL A 109 5.65 -9.92 -6.94
N THR A 110 5.41 -10.26 -8.20
CA THR A 110 6.14 -9.75 -9.35
C THR A 110 5.33 -8.67 -10.07
N ALA A 111 5.92 -8.00 -11.05
CA ALA A 111 5.18 -7.06 -11.88
C ALA A 111 4.07 -7.74 -12.70
N ALA A 112 4.25 -9.02 -13.04
CA ALA A 112 3.25 -9.80 -13.78
C ALA A 112 2.11 -10.31 -12.89
N THR A 113 2.39 -10.73 -11.65
CA THR A 113 1.41 -11.44 -10.81
C THR A 113 0.62 -10.54 -9.85
N ARG A 114 1.08 -9.31 -9.58
CA ARG A 114 0.48 -8.43 -8.57
C ARG A 114 -0.98 -8.05 -8.85
N GLY A 115 -1.36 -7.90 -10.14
CA GLY A 115 -2.74 -7.61 -10.54
C GLY A 115 -3.64 -8.81 -10.37
N GLU A 116 -3.20 -9.99 -10.82
CA GLU A 116 -3.96 -11.23 -10.73
C GLU A 116 -4.26 -11.63 -9.28
N LEU A 117 -3.30 -11.44 -8.37
CA LEU A 117 -3.48 -11.74 -6.96
C LEU A 117 -4.44 -10.75 -6.26
N LEU A 118 -4.49 -9.50 -6.75
CA LEU A 118 -5.48 -8.53 -6.29
C LEU A 118 -6.88 -8.92 -6.79
N ASP A 119 -7.01 -9.29 -8.06
CA ASP A 119 -8.27 -9.69 -8.68
C ASP A 119 -8.86 -10.97 -8.06
N SER A 120 -7.98 -11.91 -7.66
CA SER A 120 -8.41 -13.14 -6.98
C SER A 120 -8.80 -12.93 -5.51
N GLY A 121 -8.44 -11.79 -4.90
CA GLY A 121 -8.65 -11.52 -3.48
C GLY A 121 -7.65 -12.23 -2.56
N ASP A 122 -6.56 -12.79 -3.10
CA ASP A 122 -5.47 -13.36 -2.30
C ASP A 122 -4.73 -12.27 -1.51
N ILE A 123 -4.70 -11.05 -2.05
CA ILE A 123 -4.22 -9.83 -1.40
C ILE A 123 -5.27 -8.73 -1.48
N ASP A 124 -5.26 -7.82 -0.52
CA ASP A 124 -6.20 -6.69 -0.43
C ASP A 124 -5.66 -5.42 -1.07
N ALA A 125 -4.34 -5.29 -1.11
CA ALA A 125 -3.67 -4.11 -1.66
C ALA A 125 -2.33 -4.48 -2.30
N VAL A 126 -1.88 -3.65 -3.24
CA VAL A 126 -0.57 -3.79 -3.90
C VAL A 126 0.25 -2.52 -3.65
N LEU A 127 1.38 -2.68 -2.96
CA LEU A 127 2.42 -1.68 -2.82
C LEU A 127 3.73 -2.27 -3.38
N ALA A 128 3.86 -2.26 -4.71
CA ALA A 128 4.88 -3.03 -5.41
C ALA A 128 5.35 -2.34 -6.69
N THR A 129 5.78 -1.06 -6.56
CA THR A 129 6.23 -0.22 -7.69
C THR A 129 5.22 -0.23 -8.86
N PHE A 130 3.92 -0.11 -8.53
CA PHE A 130 2.84 -0.24 -9.50
C PHE A 130 2.52 1.10 -10.14
N THR A 131 3.10 1.35 -11.32
CA THR A 131 2.88 2.59 -12.07
C THR A 131 1.40 2.79 -12.38
N ILE A 132 0.89 3.97 -12.06
CA ILE A 132 -0.47 4.40 -12.40
C ILE A 132 -0.52 4.68 -13.91
N THR A 133 -1.43 4.02 -14.63
CA THR A 133 -1.73 4.30 -16.04
C THR A 133 -3.23 4.35 -16.26
N ASP A 134 -3.67 5.03 -17.31
CA ASP A 134 -5.10 5.15 -17.61
C ASP A 134 -5.73 3.79 -17.97
N GLU A 135 -4.95 2.89 -18.55
CA GLU A 135 -5.38 1.51 -18.79
C GLU A 135 -5.62 0.77 -17.48
N ARG A 136 -4.67 0.82 -16.55
CA ARG A 136 -4.77 0.14 -15.25
C ARG A 136 -5.90 0.68 -14.39
N LYS A 137 -6.17 1.98 -14.47
CA LYS A 137 -7.32 2.61 -13.80
C LYS A 137 -8.69 2.11 -14.26
N LYS A 138 -8.77 1.45 -15.42
CA LYS A 138 -10.02 0.82 -15.87
C LYS A 138 -10.35 -0.46 -15.08
N THR A 139 -9.34 -1.06 -14.45
CA THR A 139 -9.46 -2.32 -13.71
C THR A 139 -9.29 -2.15 -12.20
N TRP A 140 -8.36 -1.29 -11.77
CA TRP A 140 -8.02 -1.13 -10.36
C TRP A 140 -8.07 0.33 -9.93
N ASP A 141 -8.44 0.55 -8.66
CA ASP A 141 -8.33 1.84 -8.01
C ASP A 141 -6.90 2.10 -7.53
N PHE A 142 -6.47 3.33 -7.61
CA PHE A 142 -5.13 3.77 -7.20
C PHE A 142 -5.22 4.89 -6.18
N SER A 143 -4.28 4.90 -5.25
CA SER A 143 -4.03 6.05 -4.38
C SER A 143 -3.47 7.25 -5.18
N THR A 144 -3.27 8.37 -4.50
CA THR A 144 -2.37 9.41 -5.02
C THR A 144 -0.95 8.85 -5.19
N PRO A 145 -0.16 9.33 -6.18
CA PRO A 145 1.22 8.90 -6.33
C PRO A 145 2.03 9.22 -5.06
N TYR A 146 2.67 8.21 -4.48
CA TYR A 146 3.57 8.37 -3.33
C TYR A 146 5.05 8.49 -3.74
N TYR A 147 5.37 8.18 -5.00
CA TYR A 147 6.71 8.30 -5.56
C TYR A 147 6.66 8.54 -7.07
N THR A 148 7.64 9.28 -7.59
CA THR A 148 7.83 9.46 -9.04
C THR A 148 9.21 8.93 -9.40
N ASP A 149 9.25 8.01 -10.36
CA ASP A 149 10.47 7.35 -10.83
C ASP A 149 10.67 7.56 -12.33
N TYR A 150 11.90 7.32 -12.78
CA TYR A 150 12.29 7.42 -14.19
C TYR A 150 12.68 6.04 -14.71
N VAL A 151 12.23 5.71 -15.92
CA VAL A 151 12.69 4.50 -16.61
C VAL A 151 14.04 4.79 -17.23
N SER A 152 15.04 3.98 -16.88
CA SER A 152 16.40 4.08 -17.39
C SER A 152 16.85 2.74 -17.97
N VAL A 153 17.82 2.77 -18.87
CA VAL A 153 18.47 1.57 -19.44
C VAL A 153 19.82 1.38 -18.77
N LEU A 154 20.01 0.20 -18.17
CA LEU A 154 21.29 -0.20 -17.63
C LEU A 154 22.09 -0.92 -18.73
N VAL A 155 23.31 -0.50 -18.95
CA VAL A 155 24.23 -1.09 -19.95
C VAL A 155 25.58 -1.33 -19.31
N GLU A 156 26.35 -2.29 -19.85
CA GLU A 156 27.75 -2.44 -19.51
C GLU A 156 28.59 -1.34 -20.18
N ASP A 157 29.57 -0.79 -19.48
CA ASP A 157 30.48 0.23 -20.02
C ASP A 157 31.21 -0.24 -21.29
N SER A 158 31.50 -1.54 -21.38
CA SER A 158 32.17 -2.18 -22.53
C SER A 158 31.34 -2.12 -23.82
N THR A 159 30.04 -1.91 -23.75
CA THR A 159 29.15 -1.87 -24.93
C THR A 159 29.27 -0.58 -25.74
N GLY A 160 29.78 0.48 -25.13
CA GLY A 160 29.88 1.80 -25.73
C GLY A 160 28.53 2.50 -25.97
N ILE A 161 27.41 1.95 -25.47
CA ILE A 161 26.07 2.53 -25.56
C ILE A 161 25.99 3.76 -24.65
N LYS A 162 25.65 4.93 -25.20
CA LYS A 162 25.59 6.20 -24.48
C LYS A 162 24.27 6.92 -24.66
N GLU A 163 23.55 6.63 -25.73
CA GLU A 163 22.29 7.29 -26.08
C GLU A 163 21.25 6.30 -26.67
N LEU A 164 20.02 6.73 -26.79
CA LEU A 164 18.94 5.87 -27.31
C LEU A 164 19.19 5.36 -28.73
N ALA A 165 19.87 6.14 -29.56
CA ALA A 165 20.21 5.74 -30.92
C ALA A 165 21.11 4.48 -30.98
N ASP A 166 21.98 4.32 -29.98
CA ASP A 166 22.88 3.17 -29.86
C ASP A 166 22.14 1.86 -29.54
N LEU A 167 20.89 1.96 -29.07
CA LEU A 167 20.03 0.82 -28.78
C LEU A 167 19.33 0.24 -30.01
N LYS A 168 19.43 0.93 -31.16
CA LYS A 168 18.85 0.42 -32.40
C LYS A 168 19.39 -0.96 -32.71
N ASP A 169 18.51 -1.88 -33.07
CA ASP A 169 18.80 -3.28 -33.35
C ASP A 169 19.45 -4.08 -32.21
N LYS A 170 19.36 -3.57 -30.98
CA LYS A 170 19.82 -4.27 -29.77
C LYS A 170 18.65 -4.97 -29.07
N VAL A 171 18.97 -6.08 -28.42
CA VAL A 171 18.02 -6.78 -27.54
C VAL A 171 18.08 -6.16 -26.15
N VAL A 172 16.94 -5.69 -25.67
CA VAL A 172 16.80 -5.09 -24.34
C VAL A 172 15.89 -5.96 -23.48
N GLY A 173 16.42 -6.42 -22.35
CA GLY A 173 15.64 -7.17 -21.36
C GLY A 173 14.75 -6.25 -20.55
N VAL A 174 13.48 -6.63 -20.33
CA VAL A 174 12.51 -5.90 -19.54
C VAL A 174 11.76 -6.83 -18.59
N SER A 175 11.23 -6.29 -17.49
CA SER A 175 10.38 -7.07 -16.58
C SER A 175 8.98 -7.23 -17.19
N SER A 176 8.52 -8.47 -17.33
CA SER A 176 7.14 -8.75 -17.78
C SER A 176 6.12 -8.10 -16.84
N GLY A 177 5.03 -7.53 -17.39
CA GLY A 177 4.01 -6.82 -16.65
C GLY A 177 4.41 -5.43 -16.12
N SER A 178 5.65 -4.97 -16.45
CA SER A 178 6.08 -3.60 -16.18
C SER A 178 5.70 -2.64 -17.31
N THR A 179 5.89 -1.34 -17.08
CA THR A 179 5.74 -0.29 -18.12
C THR A 179 7.03 -0.02 -18.89
N SER A 180 8.13 -0.73 -18.58
CA SER A 180 9.48 -0.41 -19.08
C SER A 180 9.59 -0.56 -20.60
N ALA A 181 9.05 -1.65 -21.19
CA ALA A 181 9.07 -1.83 -22.63
C ALA A 181 8.35 -0.69 -23.36
N ARG A 182 7.13 -0.36 -22.93
CA ARG A 182 6.34 0.75 -23.49
C ARG A 182 7.06 2.08 -23.38
N ALA A 183 7.64 2.38 -22.21
CA ALA A 183 8.35 3.62 -21.98
C ALA A 183 9.60 3.75 -22.87
N LEU A 184 10.36 2.67 -23.02
CA LEU A 184 11.53 2.64 -23.92
C LEU A 184 11.11 2.82 -25.39
N THR A 185 10.13 2.05 -25.86
CA THR A 185 9.62 2.16 -27.23
C THR A 185 9.17 3.58 -27.53
N LYS A 186 8.37 4.17 -26.63
CA LYS A 186 7.94 5.57 -26.80
C LYS A 186 9.14 6.53 -26.87
N ALA A 187 10.11 6.38 -26.00
CA ALA A 187 11.30 7.25 -25.99
C ALA A 187 12.11 7.13 -27.28
N MET A 188 12.23 5.92 -27.83
CA MET A 188 12.94 5.71 -29.10
C MET A 188 12.17 6.28 -30.30
N ILE A 189 10.85 6.23 -30.29
CA ILE A 189 9.99 6.87 -31.30
C ILE A 189 10.13 8.41 -31.19
N ASP A 190 9.98 8.97 -30.01
CA ASP A 190 10.07 10.41 -29.77
C ASP A 190 11.45 10.95 -30.16
N ALA A 191 12.49 10.17 -30.01
CA ALA A 191 13.86 10.49 -30.46
C ALA A 191 14.12 10.22 -31.95
N GLY A 192 13.14 9.70 -32.70
CA GLY A 192 13.29 9.36 -34.12
C GLY A 192 14.22 8.21 -34.43
N VAL A 193 14.50 7.36 -33.45
CA VAL A 193 15.39 6.17 -33.59
C VAL A 193 14.68 5.03 -34.31
N ILE A 194 13.38 4.87 -34.03
CA ILE A 194 12.52 3.87 -34.68
C ILE A 194 11.24 4.52 -35.19
N ASP A 195 10.59 3.86 -36.16
CA ASP A 195 9.31 4.30 -36.68
C ASP A 195 8.22 4.03 -35.63
N GLY A 196 7.36 5.02 -35.42
CA GLY A 196 6.23 4.96 -34.49
C GLY A 196 4.91 4.52 -35.13
N ALA A 197 4.91 4.12 -36.40
CA ALA A 197 3.69 3.71 -37.08
C ALA A 197 2.98 2.56 -36.36
N GLY A 198 1.74 2.80 -35.93
CA GLY A 198 0.96 1.80 -35.19
C GLY A 198 1.27 1.70 -33.70
N PHE A 199 2.17 2.51 -33.16
CA PHE A 199 2.39 2.55 -31.72
C PHE A 199 1.23 3.25 -31.02
N ASP A 200 0.60 2.54 -30.11
CA ASP A 200 -0.39 3.09 -29.18
C ASP A 200 0.05 2.74 -27.75
N ALA A 201 0.32 3.75 -26.98
CA ALA A 201 0.81 3.58 -25.61
C ALA A 201 -0.21 2.90 -24.69
N ASP A 202 -1.51 3.03 -24.97
CA ASP A 202 -2.57 2.47 -24.12
C ASP A 202 -2.86 1.00 -24.43
N SER A 203 -2.61 0.55 -25.67
CA SER A 203 -2.80 -0.82 -26.10
C SER A 203 -1.48 -1.57 -26.39
N PHE A 204 -0.35 -0.98 -26.00
CA PHE A 204 0.98 -1.54 -26.28
C PHE A 204 1.18 -2.92 -25.65
N ASN A 205 1.49 -3.89 -26.49
CA ASN A 205 1.92 -5.22 -26.08
C ASN A 205 3.32 -5.51 -26.64
N ALA A 206 4.31 -5.64 -25.75
CA ALA A 206 5.70 -5.87 -26.11
C ALA A 206 5.93 -7.20 -26.87
N ASP A 207 5.07 -8.20 -26.68
CA ASP A 207 5.21 -9.51 -27.32
C ASP A 207 4.76 -9.50 -28.79
N THR A 208 3.91 -8.56 -29.17
CA THR A 208 3.32 -8.45 -30.52
C THR A 208 3.85 -7.28 -31.32
N TRP A 209 4.44 -6.27 -30.66
CA TRP A 209 5.02 -5.11 -31.34
C TRP A 209 6.40 -5.43 -31.91
N LYS A 210 6.58 -5.19 -33.22
CA LYS A 210 7.83 -5.48 -33.96
C LYS A 210 8.31 -4.23 -34.66
#